data_8e624cae52c4e8461c510b018ca4a1ae
#
_entry.id   8e624cae52c4e8461c510b018ca4a1ae
#
_cell.length_a   1.000
_cell.length_b   1.000
_cell.length_c   1.000
_cell.angle_alpha   90.00
_cell.angle_beta   90.00
_cell.angle_gamma   90.00
#
_symmetry.space_group_name_H-M   'P 1'
#
loop_
_entity.id
_entity.type
_entity.pdbx_description
1 polymer ?
#
loop_
_entity_poly.entity_id
_entity_poly.type
_entity_poly.pdbx_seq_one_letter_code
_entity_poly.pdbx_strand_id
1 'polypeptide(L)'
;MRNKIRYIRLIGLIFVLIVGSSLTFAQNKSKRKSAKKPLVEVVSIVTDEKGSPLKNVSIICGEGAVVLYTDAKGRFQTKVENDATVMVEALGYEDKVYKLTGSNIVPEKIVLKKEPLFLTEESLVNRADGGKTYKGNEVGATSVLENGQFGTFPDLTLTNMLQGKMLGLQVRSTVSGLGNNTPDLFIRGQHGMSENTAIVIIDGVERPAADLIPEEIERIELLKDATAKILYGARAANGVLWVTTRRGKANRRIYNATAEAGVVQMTRTPDFLNSYQYANLYNEARANDGLTPYYNQKQLEGYKNSKGANDLLYPNVDLYDQLLNKNANYRKVSFDMTGGTDRVRYALIAGYVGGSGFEDVTYTPQLHRLTLRGNLDFNVTDFLTISADVAGRMEMRKWGQLDCGQVFTALSTHRPNEYPLTMSPEETGLASSDGIPLFGASLLRPMNAYAETMYGGYTDERYTRSQTNIGLKFDLDMLTKGLKAGAFLSFDNYDYLQLSLSKVYPTYAIKTYGNFAGEEQIMYTQMKKTDVATSQSRKSTTLQQTLGWNAFAGYENTFNQKHDVSARLTYMYSKTTNQGVTQD
;
A
#
# COMPACT_ATOMS: atom_id res chain seq x y z
N MET A 1 -4.96 7.96 29.47
CA MET A 1 -4.17 8.87 28.62
C MET A 1 -2.68 8.96 29.00
N ARG A 2 -2.30 9.15 30.27
CA ARG A 2 -0.88 9.30 30.70
C ARG A 2 0.06 8.13 30.39
N ASN A 3 -0.40 6.89 30.39
CA ASN A 3 0.46 5.72 30.12
C ASN A 3 0.74 5.49 28.62
N LYS A 4 -0.17 5.86 27.72
CA LYS A 4 0.03 5.71 26.26
C LYS A 4 1.10 6.66 25.71
N ILE A 5 1.18 7.88 26.27
CA ILE A 5 2.23 8.85 25.90
C ILE A 5 3.63 8.36 26.34
N ARG A 6 3.73 7.57 27.42
CA ARG A 6 4.99 6.98 27.85
C ARG A 6 5.52 5.92 26.88
N TYR A 7 4.66 5.06 26.30
CA TYR A 7 5.10 4.05 25.34
C TYR A 7 5.53 4.65 23.99
N ILE A 8 4.83 5.68 23.50
CA ILE A 8 5.23 6.39 22.29
C ILE A 8 6.57 7.12 22.51
N ARG A 9 6.79 7.70 23.69
CA ARG A 9 8.08 8.29 24.06
C ARG A 9 9.18 7.24 24.23
N LEU A 10 8.85 6.03 24.70
CA LEU A 10 9.82 4.95 24.88
C LEU A 10 10.25 4.37 23.52
N ILE A 11 9.32 4.15 22.59
CA ILE A 11 9.61 3.70 21.22
C ILE A 11 10.40 4.78 20.47
N GLY A 12 10.01 6.04 20.60
CA GLY A 12 10.77 7.17 20.05
C GLY A 12 12.17 7.30 20.66
N LEU A 13 12.32 7.03 21.95
CA LEU A 13 13.61 7.09 22.65
C LEU A 13 14.54 5.93 22.26
N ILE A 14 14.00 4.73 22.06
CA ILE A 14 14.75 3.57 21.56
C ILE A 14 15.20 3.81 20.13
N PHE A 15 14.35 4.41 19.29
CA PHE A 15 14.70 4.77 17.91
C PHE A 15 15.76 5.87 17.86
N VAL A 16 15.67 6.88 18.72
CA VAL A 16 16.67 7.96 18.87
C VAL A 16 17.98 7.41 19.44
N LEU A 17 17.94 6.42 20.32
CA LEU A 17 19.16 5.77 20.86
C LEU A 17 19.85 4.90 19.80
N ILE A 18 19.10 4.20 18.95
CA ILE A 18 19.68 3.40 17.84
C ILE A 18 20.25 4.32 16.76
N VAL A 19 19.55 5.40 16.40
CA VAL A 19 20.02 6.40 15.43
C VAL A 19 21.12 7.29 16.04
N GLY A 20 20.99 7.64 17.32
CA GLY A 20 21.99 8.45 18.04
C GLY A 20 23.34 7.73 18.22
N SER A 21 23.34 6.42 18.48
CA SER A 21 24.58 5.65 18.60
C SER A 21 25.31 5.49 17.26
N SER A 22 24.56 5.37 16.14
CA SER A 22 25.16 5.33 14.81
C SER A 22 25.72 6.69 14.37
N LEU A 23 25.11 7.80 14.79
CA LEU A 23 25.62 9.16 14.53
C LEU A 23 26.87 9.50 15.38
N THR A 24 26.96 9.01 16.63
CA THR A 24 28.16 9.21 17.46
C THR A 24 29.37 8.43 16.97
N PHE A 25 29.18 7.24 16.37
CA PHE A 25 30.26 6.52 15.69
C PHE A 25 30.73 7.24 14.41
N ALA A 26 29.85 7.96 13.72
CA ALA A 26 30.21 8.75 12.54
C ALA A 26 30.93 10.07 12.90
N GLN A 27 30.61 10.70 14.03
CA GLN A 27 31.22 11.95 14.44
C GLN A 27 32.65 11.81 14.97
N ASN A 28 33.01 10.66 15.56
CA ASN A 28 34.40 10.46 16.06
C ASN A 28 35.43 10.18 14.96
N LYS A 29 35.00 9.91 13.70
CA LYS A 29 35.91 9.82 12.54
C LYS A 29 36.19 11.17 11.86
N SER A 30 35.44 12.23 12.18
CA SER A 30 35.53 13.51 11.47
C SER A 30 36.60 14.49 11.96
N LYS A 31 37.41 14.15 12.96
CA LYS A 31 38.50 15.02 13.46
C LYS A 31 39.92 14.62 13.07
N ARG A 32 40.10 13.58 12.27
CA ARG A 32 41.37 13.43 11.55
C ARG A 32 41.21 14.23 10.25
N LYS A 33 41.90 15.39 10.14
CA LYS A 33 42.22 16.02 8.87
C LYS A 33 42.86 14.96 7.99
N SER A 34 42.08 14.31 7.16
CA SER A 34 42.58 13.44 6.10
C SER A 34 43.38 14.33 5.19
N ALA A 35 44.68 14.12 5.12
CA ALA A 35 45.49 14.65 4.04
C ALA A 35 44.75 14.23 2.75
N LYS A 36 44.44 15.18 1.86
CA LYS A 36 43.82 14.91 0.57
C LYS A 36 44.68 13.85 -0.11
N LYS A 37 44.16 12.65 -0.24
CA LYS A 37 44.83 11.56 -0.97
C LYS A 37 45.01 12.04 -2.43
N PRO A 38 46.15 11.75 -3.06
CA PRO A 38 46.36 12.14 -4.45
C PRO A 38 45.27 11.51 -5.33
N LEU A 39 44.70 12.30 -6.22
CA LEU A 39 43.73 11.83 -7.22
C LEU A 39 44.50 11.13 -8.34
N VAL A 40 44.06 9.94 -8.66
CA VAL A 40 44.57 9.15 -9.80
C VAL A 40 43.55 9.27 -10.93
N GLU A 41 44.02 9.60 -12.12
CA GLU A 41 43.21 9.63 -13.32
C GLU A 41 43.09 8.22 -13.88
N VAL A 42 41.85 7.73 -14.05
CA VAL A 42 41.55 6.42 -14.61
C VAL A 42 40.88 6.63 -15.96
N VAL A 43 41.55 6.14 -16.99
CA VAL A 43 41.02 6.08 -18.37
C VAL A 43 41.03 4.65 -18.81
N SER A 44 39.87 4.12 -19.23
CA SER A 44 39.77 2.73 -19.69
C SER A 44 38.68 2.56 -20.76
N ILE A 45 38.78 1.46 -21.50
CA ILE A 45 37.80 1.06 -22.50
C ILE A 45 37.21 -0.28 -22.06
N VAL A 46 35.88 -0.35 -21.96
CA VAL A 46 35.16 -1.58 -21.64
C VAL A 46 34.70 -2.29 -22.92
N THR A 47 35.06 -3.54 -23.06
CA THR A 47 34.72 -4.38 -24.25
C THR A 47 34.18 -5.73 -23.81
N ASP A 48 33.48 -6.41 -24.71
CA ASP A 48 33.15 -7.82 -24.58
C ASP A 48 34.34 -8.74 -24.90
N GLU A 49 34.17 -10.04 -24.75
CA GLU A 49 35.20 -11.07 -25.11
C GLU A 49 35.59 -11.06 -26.60
N LYS A 50 34.72 -10.55 -27.46
CA LYS A 50 34.98 -10.41 -28.90
C LYS A 50 35.68 -9.09 -29.25
N GLY A 51 35.91 -8.22 -28.23
CA GLY A 51 36.56 -6.93 -28.43
C GLY A 51 35.61 -5.79 -28.83
N SER A 52 34.29 -6.04 -28.87
CA SER A 52 33.30 -5.01 -29.20
C SER A 52 33.12 -4.05 -28.02
N PRO A 53 33.12 -2.73 -28.25
CA PRO A 53 32.95 -1.75 -27.15
C PRO A 53 31.55 -1.82 -26.54
N LEU A 54 31.48 -1.78 -25.20
CA LEU A 54 30.23 -1.82 -24.46
C LEU A 54 29.82 -0.39 -24.03
N LYS A 55 28.69 0.07 -24.55
CA LYS A 55 28.07 1.37 -24.21
C LYS A 55 27.18 1.25 -22.98
N ASN A 56 27.07 2.36 -22.20
CA ASN A 56 26.22 2.45 -21.01
C ASN A 56 26.58 1.46 -19.89
N VAL A 57 27.83 1.04 -19.80
CA VAL A 57 28.34 0.27 -18.66
C VAL A 57 28.46 1.19 -17.46
N SER A 58 27.93 0.78 -16.31
CA SER A 58 28.02 1.54 -15.05
C SER A 58 29.42 1.40 -14.45
N ILE A 59 30.07 2.52 -14.18
CA ILE A 59 31.36 2.61 -13.50
C ILE A 59 31.13 3.28 -12.16
N ILE A 60 31.27 2.54 -11.07
CA ILE A 60 31.04 3.00 -9.70
C ILE A 60 32.40 3.19 -9.05
N CYS A 61 32.73 4.45 -8.68
CA CYS A 61 34.01 4.82 -8.13
C CYS A 61 33.90 5.21 -6.64
N GLY A 62 34.79 4.67 -5.81
CA GLY A 62 34.79 4.88 -4.37
C GLY A 62 33.64 4.17 -3.66
N GLU A 63 33.24 4.63 -2.48
CA GLU A 63 32.13 4.07 -1.71
C GLU A 63 30.74 4.45 -2.31
N GLY A 64 30.58 4.41 -3.65
CA GLY A 64 29.34 4.76 -4.33
C GLY A 64 29.13 6.26 -4.60
N ALA A 65 30.17 7.07 -4.40
CA ALA A 65 30.07 8.54 -4.51
C ALA A 65 29.96 9.06 -5.95
N VAL A 66 30.46 8.33 -6.95
CA VAL A 66 30.45 8.73 -8.36
C VAL A 66 30.06 7.56 -9.24
N VAL A 67 28.96 7.69 -9.97
CA VAL A 67 28.53 6.72 -10.98
C VAL A 67 28.68 7.37 -12.35
N LEU A 68 29.45 6.75 -13.24
CA LEU A 68 29.68 7.19 -14.62
C LEU A 68 29.23 6.10 -15.57
N TYR A 69 28.97 6.45 -16.81
CA TYR A 69 28.61 5.51 -17.87
C TYR A 69 29.60 5.59 -19.03
N THR A 70 29.88 4.42 -19.65
CA THR A 70 30.73 4.40 -20.84
C THR A 70 30.03 5.04 -22.04
N ASP A 71 30.81 5.69 -22.90
CA ASP A 71 30.35 6.28 -24.16
C ASP A 71 30.04 5.22 -25.25
N ALA A 72 29.68 5.66 -26.46
CA ALA A 72 29.41 4.79 -27.60
C ALA A 72 30.63 3.96 -28.05
N LYS A 73 31.85 4.34 -27.64
CA LYS A 73 33.11 3.63 -27.91
C LYS A 73 33.59 2.81 -26.71
N GLY A 74 32.72 2.63 -25.68
CA GLY A 74 33.04 1.91 -24.46
C GLY A 74 34.03 2.63 -23.55
N ARG A 75 34.31 3.92 -23.73
CA ARG A 75 35.32 4.68 -22.98
C ARG A 75 34.71 5.36 -21.78
N PHE A 76 35.47 5.41 -20.68
CA PHE A 76 35.22 6.28 -19.54
C PHE A 76 36.51 6.92 -19.04
N GLN A 77 36.38 8.08 -18.43
CA GLN A 77 37.47 8.83 -17.81
C GLN A 77 37.00 9.44 -16.50
N THR A 78 37.75 9.23 -15.43
CA THR A 78 37.40 9.74 -14.11
C THR A 78 38.63 9.99 -13.25
N LYS A 79 38.48 10.82 -12.21
CA LYS A 79 39.54 11.05 -11.21
C LYS A 79 39.05 10.50 -9.88
N VAL A 80 39.77 9.54 -9.31
CA VAL A 80 39.42 8.84 -8.07
C VAL A 80 40.57 8.91 -7.07
N GLU A 81 40.27 8.86 -5.79
CA GLU A 81 41.30 8.83 -4.74
C GLU A 81 42.14 7.55 -4.81
N ASN A 82 43.43 7.67 -4.54
CA ASN A 82 44.26 6.49 -4.34
C ASN A 82 43.72 5.68 -3.17
N ASP A 83 43.57 4.39 -3.30
CA ASP A 83 42.82 3.44 -2.46
C ASP A 83 41.31 3.30 -2.76
N ALA A 84 40.77 3.99 -3.74
CA ALA A 84 39.38 3.82 -4.13
C ALA A 84 39.16 2.49 -4.87
N THR A 85 37.94 1.98 -4.76
CA THR A 85 37.49 0.82 -5.53
C THR A 85 36.75 1.32 -6.77
N VAL A 86 37.07 0.75 -7.93
CA VAL A 86 36.37 0.97 -9.19
C VAL A 86 35.63 -0.32 -9.55
N MET A 87 34.33 -0.28 -9.58
CA MET A 87 33.46 -1.39 -9.95
C MET A 87 32.85 -1.13 -11.33
N VAL A 88 32.87 -2.12 -12.17
CA VAL A 88 32.38 -2.07 -13.54
C VAL A 88 31.24 -3.06 -13.68
N GLU A 89 30.02 -2.56 -13.88
CA GLU A 89 28.79 -3.35 -13.98
C GLU A 89 28.14 -3.17 -15.36
N ALA A 90 27.80 -4.27 -16.02
CA ALA A 90 27.05 -4.27 -17.27
C ALA A 90 26.01 -5.39 -17.28
N LEU A 91 24.79 -5.08 -17.68
CA LEU A 91 23.72 -6.07 -17.77
C LEU A 91 24.10 -7.24 -18.69
N GLY A 92 24.08 -8.47 -18.16
CA GLY A 92 24.44 -9.69 -18.88
C GLY A 92 25.95 -9.96 -18.97
N TYR A 93 26.74 -9.33 -18.13
CA TYR A 93 28.19 -9.53 -18.00
C TYR A 93 28.60 -9.67 -16.54
N GLU A 94 29.68 -10.43 -16.28
CA GLU A 94 30.28 -10.55 -14.95
C GLU A 94 30.84 -9.20 -14.47
N ASP A 95 30.48 -8.80 -13.25
CA ASP A 95 30.99 -7.58 -12.63
C ASP A 95 32.48 -7.68 -12.36
N LYS A 96 33.23 -6.58 -12.57
CA LYS A 96 34.63 -6.50 -12.24
C LYS A 96 34.92 -5.39 -11.25
N VAL A 97 35.70 -5.74 -10.23
CA VAL A 97 36.10 -4.83 -9.16
C VAL A 97 37.61 -4.67 -9.16
N TYR A 98 38.05 -3.40 -9.26
CA TYR A 98 39.46 -3.03 -9.18
C TYR A 98 39.71 -2.17 -7.96
N LYS A 99 40.65 -2.57 -7.09
CA LYS A 99 41.10 -1.76 -5.95
C LYS A 99 42.37 -1.02 -6.36
N LEU A 100 42.34 0.31 -6.37
CA LEU A 100 43.48 1.14 -6.67
C LEU A 100 44.43 1.16 -5.47
N THR A 101 45.55 0.47 -5.55
CA THR A 101 46.63 0.53 -4.55
C THR A 101 47.92 0.76 -5.32
N GLY A 102 48.68 1.78 -4.94
CA GLY A 102 49.97 2.25 -5.46
C GLY A 102 50.61 1.64 -6.73
N SER A 103 50.52 0.34 -6.92
CA SER A 103 50.98 -0.42 -8.08
C SER A 103 49.88 -1.09 -8.90
N ASN A 104 48.63 -1.11 -8.38
CA ASN A 104 47.49 -1.74 -9.04
C ASN A 104 46.65 -0.65 -9.73
N ILE A 105 46.80 -0.53 -11.04
CA ILE A 105 46.10 0.46 -11.88
C ILE A 105 44.97 -0.27 -12.62
N VAL A 106 43.83 0.39 -12.83
CA VAL A 106 42.80 -0.13 -13.72
C VAL A 106 43.40 -0.33 -15.12
N PRO A 107 43.25 -1.52 -15.72
CA PRO A 107 43.83 -1.77 -17.03
C PRO A 107 43.21 -0.82 -18.08
N GLU A 108 44.00 -0.43 -19.07
CA GLU A 108 43.53 0.43 -20.18
C GLU A 108 42.38 -0.20 -20.96
N LYS A 109 42.27 -1.53 -20.92
CA LYS A 109 41.17 -2.28 -21.53
C LYS A 109 40.58 -3.27 -20.51
N ILE A 110 39.30 -3.10 -20.21
CA ILE A 110 38.53 -4.00 -19.36
C ILE A 110 37.70 -4.89 -20.27
N VAL A 111 37.95 -6.19 -20.23
CA VAL A 111 37.15 -7.18 -20.96
C VAL A 111 36.15 -7.78 -19.99
N LEU A 112 34.85 -7.56 -20.20
CA LEU A 112 33.79 -8.21 -19.46
C LEU A 112 33.44 -9.55 -20.14
N LYS A 113 33.36 -10.59 -19.32
CA LYS A 113 32.86 -11.90 -19.78
C LYS A 113 31.36 -11.87 -19.81
N LYS A 114 30.79 -12.41 -20.87
CA LYS A 114 29.36 -12.56 -20.99
C LYS A 114 28.88 -13.57 -19.95
N GLU A 115 28.11 -13.12 -19.01
CA GLU A 115 27.45 -14.02 -18.07
C GLU A 115 26.25 -14.65 -18.78
N PRO A 116 26.10 -15.99 -18.80
CA PRO A 116 24.90 -16.59 -19.36
C PRO A 116 23.68 -16.01 -18.62
N LEU A 117 22.71 -15.46 -19.33
CA LEU A 117 21.51 -14.82 -18.79
C LEU A 117 20.72 -15.70 -17.79
N PHE A 118 21.06 -16.97 -17.71
CA PHE A 118 20.46 -18.00 -16.86
C PHE A 118 21.08 -18.12 -15.47
N LEU A 119 22.19 -17.43 -15.21
CA LEU A 119 22.99 -17.58 -13.99
C LEU A 119 23.09 -16.28 -13.15
N THR A 120 22.42 -15.21 -13.58
CA THR A 120 22.40 -13.97 -12.78
C THR A 120 21.55 -14.14 -11.52
N GLU A 121 21.89 -13.42 -10.45
CA GLU A 121 21.03 -13.35 -9.25
C GLU A 121 19.58 -13.00 -9.61
N GLU A 122 19.36 -12.25 -10.69
CA GLU A 122 18.05 -11.87 -11.23
C GLU A 122 17.24 -13.08 -11.74
N SER A 123 17.89 -14.19 -12.08
CA SER A 123 17.20 -15.42 -12.45
C SER A 123 16.93 -16.39 -11.29
N LEU A 124 17.37 -16.03 -10.08
CA LEU A 124 17.08 -16.81 -8.87
C LEU A 124 15.63 -16.56 -8.43
N VAL A 125 14.91 -17.63 -8.16
CA VAL A 125 13.56 -17.60 -7.58
C VAL A 125 13.57 -18.28 -6.20
N ASN A 126 12.71 -17.82 -5.31
CA ASN A 126 12.54 -18.46 -4.01
C ASN A 126 11.75 -19.76 -4.17
N ARG A 127 12.26 -20.81 -3.59
CA ARG A 127 11.53 -22.06 -3.48
C ARG A 127 10.58 -22.02 -2.30
N ALA A 128 9.51 -22.79 -2.37
CA ALA A 128 8.56 -22.92 -1.28
C ALA A 128 9.20 -23.40 0.03
N ASP A 129 10.34 -24.08 -0.03
CA ASP A 129 11.13 -24.54 1.12
C ASP A 129 12.00 -23.43 1.73
N GLY A 130 11.95 -22.20 1.16
CA GLY A 130 12.74 -21.05 1.60
C GLY A 130 14.19 -21.05 1.08
N GLY A 131 14.57 -22.02 0.23
CA GLY A 131 15.81 -21.99 -0.55
C GLY A 131 15.68 -21.10 -1.76
N LYS A 132 16.77 -21.00 -2.53
CA LYS A 132 16.80 -20.32 -3.84
C LYS A 132 17.20 -21.30 -4.92
N THR A 133 16.65 -21.14 -6.10
CA THR A 133 17.03 -21.91 -7.30
C THR A 133 17.03 -21.02 -8.52
N TYR A 134 17.76 -21.40 -9.54
CA TYR A 134 17.68 -20.72 -10.82
C TYR A 134 16.34 -20.98 -11.49
N LYS A 135 15.78 -19.97 -12.13
CA LYS A 135 14.48 -20.06 -12.80
C LYS A 135 14.39 -21.22 -13.80
N GLY A 136 15.49 -21.56 -14.46
CA GLY A 136 15.57 -22.70 -15.38
C GLY A 136 15.44 -24.06 -14.70
N ASN A 137 15.75 -24.15 -13.39
CA ASN A 137 15.66 -25.37 -12.59
C ASN A 137 14.38 -25.42 -11.76
N GLU A 138 13.54 -24.39 -11.85
CA GLU A 138 12.26 -24.31 -11.13
C GLU A 138 11.25 -25.28 -11.77
N VAL A 139 10.74 -26.19 -10.96
CA VAL A 139 9.74 -27.19 -11.40
C VAL A 139 8.34 -26.57 -11.44
N GLY A 140 8.10 -25.57 -10.60
CA GLY A 140 6.82 -24.86 -10.51
C GLY A 140 6.75 -23.64 -11.42
N ALA A 141 5.53 -23.22 -11.77
CA ALA A 141 5.35 -21.95 -12.47
C ALA A 141 5.45 -20.78 -11.50
N THR A 142 6.44 -19.92 -11.69
CA THR A 142 6.65 -18.68 -10.92
C THR A 142 6.54 -17.46 -11.80
N SER A 143 6.27 -16.32 -11.19
CA SER A 143 6.34 -15.01 -11.83
C SER A 143 7.04 -14.07 -10.88
N VAL A 144 8.03 -13.34 -11.36
CA VAL A 144 8.89 -12.45 -10.55
C VAL A 144 8.69 -11.01 -10.99
N LEU A 145 8.61 -10.10 -10.05
CA LEU A 145 8.56 -8.66 -10.23
C LEU A 145 9.65 -8.01 -9.38
N GLU A 146 10.64 -7.41 -10.03
CA GLU A 146 11.75 -6.73 -9.37
C GLU A 146 11.43 -5.27 -9.06
N ASN A 147 12.14 -4.66 -8.11
CA ASN A 147 11.90 -3.29 -7.63
C ASN A 147 11.75 -2.26 -8.77
N GLY A 148 12.65 -2.24 -9.74
CA GLY A 148 12.60 -1.30 -10.86
C GLY A 148 11.41 -1.46 -11.82
N GLN A 149 10.64 -2.53 -11.70
CA GLN A 149 9.51 -2.85 -12.58
C GLN A 149 8.15 -2.41 -12.00
N PHE A 150 8.11 -1.94 -10.74
CA PHE A 150 6.85 -1.45 -10.15
C PHE A 150 6.30 -0.23 -10.90
N GLY A 151 7.17 0.60 -11.47
CA GLY A 151 6.80 1.85 -12.14
C GLY A 151 6.32 2.91 -11.15
N THR A 152 6.03 4.08 -11.67
CA THR A 152 5.47 5.22 -10.90
C THR A 152 3.95 5.23 -11.06
N PHE A 153 3.25 4.32 -10.41
CA PHE A 153 1.79 4.37 -10.37
C PHE A 153 1.35 5.02 -9.05
N PRO A 154 0.68 6.18 -9.08
CA PRO A 154 0.26 6.89 -7.89
C PRO A 154 -0.97 6.21 -7.27
N ASP A 155 -0.76 5.20 -6.45
CA ASP A 155 -1.82 4.57 -5.66
C ASP A 155 -1.46 4.59 -4.18
N LEU A 156 -2.49 4.59 -3.34
CA LEU A 156 -2.35 4.56 -1.88
C LEU A 156 -2.00 3.17 -1.35
N THR A 157 -2.17 2.11 -2.18
CA THR A 157 -1.94 0.72 -1.79
C THR A 157 -1.06 -0.01 -2.78
N LEU A 158 -0.04 -0.70 -2.27
CA LEU A 158 0.84 -1.55 -3.08
C LEU A 158 0.06 -2.57 -3.93
N THR A 159 -0.97 -3.19 -3.34
CA THR A 159 -1.70 -4.28 -3.99
C THR A 159 -2.40 -3.84 -5.28
N ASN A 160 -2.90 -2.61 -5.36
CA ASN A 160 -3.45 -2.06 -6.60
C ASN A 160 -2.36 -1.89 -7.68
N MET A 161 -1.14 -1.54 -7.28
CA MET A 161 -0.01 -1.38 -8.21
C MET A 161 0.42 -2.69 -8.87
N LEU A 162 0.04 -3.85 -8.31
CA LEU A 162 0.34 -5.17 -8.87
C LEU A 162 -0.58 -5.55 -10.03
N GLN A 163 -1.65 -4.80 -10.29
CA GLN A 163 -2.60 -5.10 -11.36
C GLN A 163 -1.91 -5.13 -12.72
N GLY A 164 -2.04 -6.26 -13.45
CA GLY A 164 -1.44 -6.45 -14.77
C GLY A 164 0.09 -6.61 -14.79
N LYS A 165 0.77 -6.66 -13.63
CA LYS A 165 2.23 -6.75 -13.54
C LYS A 165 2.77 -8.18 -13.47
N MET A 166 1.98 -9.12 -13.00
CA MET A 166 2.44 -10.50 -12.78
C MET A 166 1.54 -11.51 -13.48
N LEU A 167 2.12 -12.41 -14.26
CA LEU A 167 1.39 -13.45 -14.99
C LEU A 167 0.72 -14.42 -14.02
N GLY A 168 -0.62 -14.50 -14.13
CA GLY A 168 -1.45 -15.37 -13.28
C GLY A 168 -1.92 -14.74 -11.98
N LEU A 169 -1.56 -13.48 -11.69
CA LEU A 169 -2.14 -12.70 -10.61
C LEU A 169 -3.34 -11.91 -11.11
N GLN A 170 -4.48 -12.10 -10.48
CA GLN A 170 -5.67 -11.28 -10.66
C GLN A 170 -5.87 -10.42 -9.41
N VAL A 171 -5.94 -9.12 -9.62
CA VAL A 171 -6.19 -8.11 -8.59
C VAL A 171 -7.62 -7.63 -8.77
N ARG A 172 -8.47 -7.85 -7.78
CA ARG A 172 -9.87 -7.42 -7.80
C ARG A 172 -10.10 -6.34 -6.75
N SER A 173 -10.21 -5.10 -7.21
CA SER A 173 -10.61 -4.00 -6.34
C SER A 173 -12.11 -4.03 -6.09
N THR A 174 -12.50 -3.88 -4.83
CA THR A 174 -13.89 -3.68 -4.41
C THR A 174 -14.13 -2.19 -4.20
N VAL A 175 -15.38 -1.77 -4.29
CA VAL A 175 -15.76 -0.38 -3.95
C VAL A 175 -15.59 -0.20 -2.46
N SER A 176 -14.57 0.50 -2.07
CA SER A 176 -14.31 0.85 -0.69
C SER A 176 -13.67 2.23 -0.61
N GLY A 177 -13.84 2.92 0.50
CA GLY A 177 -13.37 4.29 0.70
C GLY A 177 -11.86 4.45 0.68
N LEU A 178 -11.43 5.68 0.76
CA LEU A 178 -10.04 6.08 0.77
C LEU A 178 -9.21 5.25 1.78
N GLY A 179 -8.18 4.56 1.28
CA GLY A 179 -7.30 3.70 2.09
C GLY A 179 -7.91 2.37 2.54
N ASN A 180 -9.17 2.10 2.24
CA ASN A 180 -9.83 0.83 2.52
C ASN A 180 -10.03 -0.03 1.25
N ASN A 181 -9.40 0.38 0.17
CA ASN A 181 -9.46 -0.24 -1.14
C ASN A 181 -8.38 -1.32 -1.33
N THR A 182 -8.10 -2.11 -0.29
CA THR A 182 -7.17 -3.24 -0.42
C THR A 182 -7.85 -4.29 -1.31
N PRO A 183 -7.33 -4.55 -2.52
CA PRO A 183 -7.93 -5.51 -3.42
C PRO A 183 -7.68 -6.95 -2.95
N ASP A 184 -8.59 -7.82 -3.34
CA ASP A 184 -8.38 -9.26 -3.24
C ASP A 184 -7.37 -9.73 -4.29
N LEU A 185 -6.46 -10.60 -3.88
CA LEU A 185 -5.43 -11.18 -4.73
C LEU A 185 -5.75 -12.63 -5.02
N PHE A 186 -6.01 -12.96 -6.27
CA PHE A 186 -6.28 -14.33 -6.71
C PHE A 186 -5.18 -14.81 -7.63
N ILE A 187 -4.77 -16.05 -7.47
CA ILE A 187 -3.82 -16.69 -8.35
C ILE A 187 -4.57 -17.68 -9.24
N ARG A 188 -4.55 -17.44 -10.57
CA ARG A 188 -5.28 -18.21 -11.59
C ARG A 188 -6.80 -18.22 -11.41
N GLY A 189 -7.35 -17.20 -10.75
CA GLY A 189 -8.79 -17.02 -10.53
C GLY A 189 -9.29 -17.54 -9.19
N GLN A 190 -10.62 -17.62 -9.07
CA GLN A 190 -11.31 -18.14 -7.89
C GLN A 190 -11.63 -19.62 -8.10
N HIS A 191 -11.26 -20.47 -7.15
CA HIS A 191 -11.37 -21.92 -7.27
C HIS A 191 -12.38 -22.56 -6.31
N GLY A 192 -12.91 -21.82 -5.35
CA GLY A 192 -13.81 -22.31 -4.31
C GLY A 192 -14.94 -21.36 -3.99
N MET A 193 -15.88 -21.80 -3.17
CA MET A 193 -17.02 -21.02 -2.69
C MET A 193 -16.69 -20.17 -1.47
N SER A 194 -15.59 -20.44 -0.79
CA SER A 194 -15.08 -19.70 0.37
C SER A 194 -13.71 -19.09 0.04
N GLU A 195 -12.97 -18.66 1.02
CA GLU A 195 -11.67 -17.97 0.88
C GLU A 195 -10.80 -18.46 -0.28
N ASN A 196 -10.61 -17.58 -1.28
CA ASN A 196 -9.85 -17.89 -2.50
C ASN A 196 -8.59 -17.03 -2.63
N THR A 197 -8.33 -16.12 -1.67
CA THR A 197 -7.21 -15.20 -1.73
C THR A 197 -5.88 -15.91 -1.51
N ALA A 198 -4.85 -15.46 -2.23
CA ALA A 198 -3.49 -15.92 -2.02
C ALA A 198 -2.96 -15.47 -0.65
N ILE A 199 -2.17 -16.30 0.01
CA ILE A 199 -1.45 -15.87 1.21
C ILE A 199 -0.25 -15.02 0.82
N VAL A 200 0.08 -14.03 1.66
CA VAL A 200 1.22 -13.15 1.46
C VAL A 200 2.27 -13.44 2.52
N ILE A 201 3.49 -13.71 2.06
CA ILE A 201 4.64 -13.99 2.93
C ILE A 201 5.67 -12.87 2.75
N ILE A 202 5.97 -12.16 3.81
CA ILE A 202 6.97 -11.08 3.82
C ILE A 202 8.15 -11.53 4.66
N ASP A 203 9.31 -11.69 4.02
CA ASP A 203 10.55 -12.18 4.66
C ASP A 203 10.37 -13.45 5.49
N GLY A 204 9.53 -14.37 4.99
CA GLY A 204 9.26 -15.67 5.62
C GLY A 204 8.14 -15.68 6.67
N VAL A 205 7.46 -14.57 6.91
CA VAL A 205 6.33 -14.44 7.84
C VAL A 205 5.06 -14.05 7.08
N GLU A 206 3.92 -14.68 7.41
CA GLU A 206 2.64 -14.30 6.84
C GLU A 206 2.18 -12.95 7.37
N ARG A 207 2.03 -11.97 6.46
CA ARG A 207 1.69 -10.59 6.76
C ARG A 207 0.89 -9.97 5.61
N PRO A 208 0.01 -8.99 5.85
CA PRO A 208 -0.70 -8.30 4.78
C PRO A 208 0.23 -7.50 3.84
N ALA A 209 0.06 -7.66 2.52
CA ALA A 209 0.81 -6.87 1.54
C ALA A 209 0.52 -5.36 1.64
N ALA A 210 -0.67 -4.99 2.13
CA ALA A 210 -1.05 -3.60 2.33
C ALA A 210 -0.17 -2.84 3.33
N ASP A 211 0.62 -3.53 4.15
CA ASP A 211 1.55 -2.91 5.10
C ASP A 211 2.80 -2.33 4.44
N LEU A 212 3.08 -2.71 3.21
CA LEU A 212 4.28 -2.32 2.48
C LEU A 212 4.06 -1.11 1.57
N ILE A 213 5.15 -0.37 1.36
CA ILE A 213 5.29 0.58 0.26
C ILE A 213 6.28 0.02 -0.78
N PRO A 214 6.20 0.43 -2.07
CA PRO A 214 7.08 -0.10 -3.12
C PRO A 214 8.57 0.04 -2.81
N GLU A 215 8.96 1.10 -2.12
CA GLU A 215 10.35 1.39 -1.76
C GLU A 215 10.94 0.40 -0.75
N GLU A 216 10.10 -0.33 -0.01
CA GLU A 216 10.54 -1.37 0.92
C GLU A 216 10.88 -2.69 0.23
N ILE A 217 10.44 -2.87 -1.03
CA ILE A 217 10.44 -4.15 -1.71
C ILE A 217 11.68 -4.29 -2.60
N GLU A 218 12.40 -5.38 -2.46
CA GLU A 218 13.43 -5.80 -3.40
C GLU A 218 12.78 -6.53 -4.57
N ARG A 219 11.92 -7.53 -4.28
CA ARG A 219 11.19 -8.27 -5.29
C ARG A 219 9.97 -9.01 -4.74
N ILE A 220 9.04 -9.30 -5.63
CA ILE A 220 7.84 -10.10 -5.37
C ILE A 220 7.87 -11.33 -6.28
N GLU A 221 7.59 -12.49 -5.71
CA GLU A 221 7.49 -13.75 -6.43
C GLU A 221 6.11 -14.37 -6.23
N LEU A 222 5.51 -14.82 -7.31
CA LEU A 222 4.22 -15.47 -7.32
C LEU A 222 4.42 -16.97 -7.48
N LEU A 223 4.17 -17.74 -6.42
CA LEU A 223 4.27 -19.19 -6.39
C LEU A 223 2.90 -19.80 -6.69
N LYS A 224 2.74 -20.41 -7.86
CA LYS A 224 1.43 -20.76 -8.42
C LYS A 224 1.07 -22.25 -8.27
N ASP A 225 2.06 -23.13 -8.11
CA ASP A 225 1.87 -24.57 -8.19
C ASP A 225 2.05 -25.31 -6.86
N ALA A 226 2.09 -26.63 -6.91
CA ALA A 226 2.24 -27.50 -5.75
C ALA A 226 3.48 -27.20 -4.90
N THR A 227 4.54 -26.63 -5.50
CA THR A 227 5.76 -26.19 -4.78
C THR A 227 5.47 -25.21 -3.65
N ALA A 228 4.47 -24.32 -3.81
CA ALA A 228 4.01 -23.43 -2.76
C ALA A 228 3.35 -24.16 -1.59
N LYS A 229 2.76 -25.32 -1.85
CA LYS A 229 2.00 -26.10 -0.86
C LYS A 229 2.90 -26.89 0.08
N ILE A 230 4.11 -27.22 -0.34
CA ILE A 230 5.04 -28.06 0.44
C ILE A 230 5.31 -27.44 1.80
N LEU A 231 5.56 -26.12 1.87
CA LEU A 231 5.93 -25.44 3.11
C LEU A 231 4.73 -24.98 3.93
N TYR A 232 3.66 -24.52 3.26
CA TYR A 232 2.51 -23.88 3.92
C TYR A 232 1.27 -24.78 3.96
N GLY A 233 1.35 -25.99 3.39
CA GLY A 233 0.29 -26.98 3.39
C GLY A 233 -1.02 -26.47 2.78
N ALA A 234 -2.15 -26.81 3.38
CA ALA A 234 -3.49 -26.43 2.92
C ALA A 234 -3.71 -24.91 2.86
N ARG A 235 -3.01 -24.12 3.68
CA ARG A 235 -3.11 -22.64 3.68
C ARG A 235 -2.65 -22.04 2.36
N ALA A 236 -1.68 -22.65 1.67
CA ALA A 236 -1.20 -22.23 0.36
C ALA A 236 -2.03 -22.80 -0.81
N ALA A 237 -3.23 -23.35 -0.56
CA ALA A 237 -4.06 -23.93 -1.62
C ALA A 237 -4.32 -22.98 -2.78
N ASN A 238 -4.46 -21.68 -2.49
CA ASN A 238 -4.71 -20.61 -3.45
C ASN A 238 -3.43 -19.93 -3.96
N GLY A 239 -2.25 -20.46 -3.61
CA GLY A 239 -0.94 -19.93 -3.99
C GLY A 239 -0.36 -18.93 -2.98
N VAL A 240 0.87 -18.49 -3.25
CA VAL A 240 1.64 -17.63 -2.36
C VAL A 240 2.19 -16.42 -3.12
N LEU A 241 2.00 -15.23 -2.57
CA LEU A 241 2.73 -14.03 -2.94
C LEU A 241 3.91 -13.89 -1.97
N TRP A 242 5.11 -14.16 -2.45
CA TRP A 242 6.33 -14.06 -1.66
C TRP A 242 6.99 -12.71 -1.86
N VAL A 243 7.15 -11.94 -0.80
CA VAL A 243 7.77 -10.62 -0.84
C VAL A 243 9.10 -10.65 -0.10
N THR A 244 10.14 -10.21 -0.77
CA THR A 244 11.46 -9.99 -0.19
C THR A 244 11.67 -8.49 -0.03
N THR A 245 11.98 -8.05 1.19
CA THR A 245 12.25 -6.64 1.46
C THR A 245 13.71 -6.28 1.18
N ARG A 246 13.96 -4.99 0.92
CA ARG A 246 15.28 -4.48 0.57
C ARG A 246 16.27 -4.62 1.71
N ARG A 247 17.47 -5.06 1.38
CA ARG A 247 18.61 -5.18 2.31
C ARG A 247 19.81 -4.39 1.81
N GLY A 248 20.71 -4.06 2.72
CA GLY A 248 21.96 -3.43 2.37
C GLY A 248 22.91 -4.35 1.59
N LYS A 249 23.65 -3.77 0.66
CA LYS A 249 24.76 -4.46 -0.04
C LYS A 249 26.10 -3.99 0.52
N ALA A 250 27.07 -4.90 0.59
CA ALA A 250 28.42 -4.57 1.05
C ALA A 250 29.08 -3.56 0.10
N ASN A 251 29.87 -2.66 0.67
CA ASN A 251 30.68 -1.67 -0.06
C ASN A 251 29.89 -0.73 -1.02
N ARG A 252 28.58 -0.63 -0.80
CA ARG A 252 27.69 0.24 -1.60
C ARG A 252 26.80 1.06 -0.67
N ARG A 253 26.65 2.36 -0.94
CA ARG A 253 25.70 3.25 -0.25
C ARG A 253 24.83 3.94 -1.26
N ILE A 254 23.53 3.82 -1.09
CA ILE A 254 22.52 4.42 -1.97
C ILE A 254 21.56 5.21 -1.09
N TYR A 255 21.27 6.42 -1.52
CA TYR A 255 20.26 7.29 -0.92
C TYR A 255 19.27 7.66 -2.01
N ASN A 256 18.01 7.43 -1.78
CA ASN A 256 16.94 7.88 -2.67
C ASN A 256 15.94 8.70 -1.87
N ALA A 257 15.47 9.77 -2.48
CA ALA A 257 14.38 10.57 -1.96
C ALA A 257 13.38 10.81 -3.08
N THR A 258 12.11 10.54 -2.82
CA THR A 258 11.03 10.70 -3.78
C THR A 258 9.95 11.58 -3.16
N ALA A 259 9.47 12.55 -3.91
CA ALA A 259 8.32 13.35 -3.55
C ALA A 259 7.35 13.38 -4.73
N GLU A 260 6.11 13.01 -4.48
CA GLU A 260 5.06 12.95 -5.48
C GLU A 260 3.85 13.75 -4.97
N ALA A 261 3.23 14.50 -5.86
CA ALA A 261 1.95 15.15 -5.64
C ALA A 261 1.10 15.00 -6.89
N GLY A 262 -0.18 14.75 -6.72
CA GLY A 262 -1.08 14.51 -7.84
C GLY A 262 -2.51 14.91 -7.53
N VAL A 263 -3.26 15.09 -8.60
CA VAL A 263 -4.70 15.26 -8.59
C VAL A 263 -5.32 14.00 -9.16
N VAL A 264 -6.27 13.44 -8.42
CA VAL A 264 -7.05 12.27 -8.84
C VAL A 264 -8.39 12.78 -9.33
N GLN A 265 -8.80 12.35 -10.52
CA GLN A 265 -10.08 12.74 -11.13
C GLN A 265 -10.89 11.51 -11.49
N MET A 266 -12.20 11.60 -11.35
CA MET A 266 -13.09 10.57 -11.88
C MET A 266 -13.05 10.60 -13.41
N THR A 267 -12.71 9.47 -14.01
CA THR A 267 -12.64 9.36 -15.49
C THR A 267 -14.00 9.34 -16.13
N ARG A 268 -15.02 8.89 -15.40
CA ARG A 268 -16.41 8.85 -15.86
C ARG A 268 -17.35 8.90 -14.65
N THR A 269 -18.38 9.71 -14.77
CA THR A 269 -19.52 9.74 -13.86
C THR A 269 -20.78 9.34 -14.66
N PRO A 270 -21.76 8.67 -14.06
CA PRO A 270 -23.02 8.41 -14.72
C PRO A 270 -23.82 9.71 -14.84
N ASP A 271 -24.49 9.88 -15.98
CA ASP A 271 -25.46 10.97 -16.19
C ASP A 271 -26.83 10.48 -15.73
N PHE A 272 -27.37 11.10 -14.69
CA PHE A 272 -28.71 10.80 -14.19
C PHE A 272 -29.76 11.72 -14.80
N LEU A 273 -30.98 11.21 -14.86
CA LEU A 273 -32.12 11.97 -15.31
C LEU A 273 -32.47 13.07 -14.31
N ASN A 274 -32.89 14.23 -14.79
CA ASN A 274 -33.52 15.24 -13.94
C ASN A 274 -34.96 14.82 -13.57
N SER A 275 -35.58 15.54 -12.62
CA SER A 275 -36.89 15.21 -12.08
C SER A 275 -37.98 15.15 -13.14
N TYR A 276 -37.97 16.06 -14.13
CA TYR A 276 -38.92 16.06 -15.22
C TYR A 276 -38.76 14.86 -16.16
N GLN A 277 -37.51 14.57 -16.55
CA GLN A 277 -37.20 13.41 -17.39
C GLN A 277 -37.56 12.11 -16.69
N TYR A 278 -37.21 11.99 -15.40
CA TYR A 278 -37.55 10.82 -14.58
C TYR A 278 -39.07 10.61 -14.52
N ALA A 279 -39.84 11.66 -14.22
CA ALA A 279 -41.28 11.56 -14.08
C ALA A 279 -41.97 11.16 -15.40
N ASN A 280 -41.51 11.69 -16.55
CA ASN A 280 -42.03 11.32 -17.86
C ASN A 280 -41.72 9.84 -18.20
N LEU A 281 -40.47 9.43 -18.07
CA LEU A 281 -40.06 8.05 -18.36
C LEU A 281 -40.72 7.04 -17.41
N TYR A 282 -40.93 7.43 -16.15
CA TYR A 282 -41.69 6.60 -15.23
C TYR A 282 -43.15 6.42 -15.66
N ASN A 283 -43.80 7.48 -16.11
CA ASN A 283 -45.15 7.39 -16.67
C ASN A 283 -45.21 6.54 -17.96
N GLU A 284 -44.19 6.67 -18.82
CA GLU A 284 -44.08 5.84 -20.04
C GLU A 284 -43.92 4.36 -19.69
N ALA A 285 -43.04 4.04 -18.72
CA ALA A 285 -42.87 2.67 -18.25
C ALA A 285 -44.19 2.08 -17.71
N ARG A 286 -44.95 2.86 -16.92
CA ARG A 286 -46.26 2.45 -16.43
C ARG A 286 -47.27 2.25 -17.55
N ALA A 287 -47.29 3.11 -18.57
CA ALA A 287 -48.16 2.95 -19.72
C ALA A 287 -47.82 1.66 -20.50
N ASN A 288 -46.55 1.32 -20.66
CA ASN A 288 -46.11 0.07 -21.26
C ASN A 288 -46.58 -1.17 -20.48
N ASP A 289 -46.70 -1.04 -19.15
CA ASP A 289 -47.24 -2.08 -18.26
C ASP A 289 -48.80 -2.06 -18.20
N GLY A 290 -49.46 -1.20 -18.96
CA GLY A 290 -50.94 -1.04 -18.96
C GLY A 290 -51.47 -0.36 -17.69
N LEU A 291 -50.60 0.33 -16.93
CA LEU A 291 -50.97 1.04 -15.71
C LEU A 291 -51.24 2.52 -15.96
N THR A 292 -52.07 3.15 -15.13
CA THR A 292 -52.31 4.60 -15.19
C THR A 292 -51.05 5.39 -14.86
N PRO A 293 -50.86 6.57 -15.48
CA PRO A 293 -49.76 7.47 -15.13
C PRO A 293 -49.71 7.75 -13.62
N TYR A 294 -48.51 7.74 -13.06
CA TYR A 294 -48.28 8.05 -11.66
C TYR A 294 -48.24 9.56 -11.41
N TYR A 295 -47.54 10.29 -12.28
CA TYR A 295 -47.43 11.74 -12.23
C TYR A 295 -48.47 12.37 -13.16
N ASN A 296 -49.29 13.25 -12.59
CA ASN A 296 -50.29 14.02 -13.38
C ASN A 296 -49.63 15.20 -14.11
N GLN A 297 -50.37 15.86 -15.01
CA GLN A 297 -49.85 16.95 -15.83
C GLN A 297 -49.33 18.14 -15.00
N LYS A 298 -50.05 18.50 -13.90
CA LYS A 298 -49.61 19.56 -12.98
C LYS A 298 -48.25 19.26 -12.33
N GLN A 299 -48.05 18.00 -11.94
CA GLN A 299 -46.76 17.55 -11.35
C GLN A 299 -45.65 17.58 -12.40
N LEU A 300 -45.90 17.15 -13.64
CA LEU A 300 -44.92 17.22 -14.73
C LEU A 300 -44.51 18.66 -15.02
N GLU A 301 -45.47 19.58 -15.08
CA GLU A 301 -45.19 21.02 -15.24
C GLU A 301 -44.42 21.60 -14.05
N GLY A 302 -44.75 21.17 -12.83
CA GLY A 302 -44.03 21.54 -11.62
C GLY A 302 -42.56 21.11 -11.68
N TYR A 303 -42.26 19.85 -12.01
CA TYR A 303 -40.89 19.36 -12.18
C TYR A 303 -40.15 20.04 -13.34
N LYS A 304 -40.83 20.39 -14.42
CA LYS A 304 -40.24 21.15 -15.52
C LYS A 304 -39.77 22.54 -15.09
N ASN A 305 -40.53 23.17 -14.18
CA ASN A 305 -40.29 24.51 -13.65
C ASN A 305 -39.67 24.49 -12.26
N SER A 306 -39.03 23.38 -11.86
CA SER A 306 -38.39 23.18 -10.55
C SER A 306 -37.37 24.29 -10.24
N LYS A 307 -37.36 24.76 -8.99
CA LYS A 307 -36.38 25.72 -8.47
C LYS A 307 -35.07 25.05 -8.02
N GLY A 308 -34.92 23.74 -8.24
CA GLY A 308 -33.72 22.98 -7.92
C GLY A 308 -33.86 22.00 -6.74
N ALA A 309 -32.74 21.66 -6.13
CA ALA A 309 -32.65 20.59 -5.13
C ALA A 309 -33.44 20.86 -3.84
N ASN A 310 -33.72 22.11 -3.53
CA ASN A 310 -34.44 22.55 -2.32
C ASN A 310 -35.89 22.98 -2.61
N ASP A 311 -36.38 22.75 -3.84
CA ASP A 311 -37.78 23.01 -4.14
C ASP A 311 -38.67 22.09 -3.29
N LEU A 312 -39.56 22.67 -2.51
CA LEU A 312 -40.35 21.97 -1.52
C LEU A 312 -41.29 20.91 -2.13
N LEU A 313 -41.93 21.24 -3.23
CA LEU A 313 -42.92 20.38 -3.89
C LEU A 313 -42.38 19.62 -5.10
N TYR A 314 -41.47 20.25 -5.81
CA TYR A 314 -40.93 19.73 -7.08
C TYR A 314 -39.39 19.70 -7.07
N PRO A 315 -38.79 18.99 -6.13
CA PRO A 315 -37.34 18.95 -6.02
C PRO A 315 -36.71 18.37 -7.28
N ASN A 316 -35.53 18.89 -7.63
CA ASN A 316 -34.70 18.38 -8.71
C ASN A 316 -33.28 18.19 -8.16
N VAL A 317 -33.02 16.99 -7.69
CA VAL A 317 -31.81 16.67 -6.92
C VAL A 317 -30.82 15.88 -7.77
N ASP A 318 -29.63 16.41 -7.92
CA ASP A 318 -28.45 15.67 -8.40
C ASP A 318 -27.48 15.48 -7.23
N LEU A 319 -27.50 14.29 -6.64
CA LEU A 319 -26.63 14.00 -5.51
C LEU A 319 -25.14 13.89 -5.89
N TYR A 320 -24.83 13.57 -7.15
CA TYR A 320 -23.43 13.56 -7.60
C TYR A 320 -22.83 14.97 -7.57
N ASP A 321 -23.56 15.97 -8.04
CA ASP A 321 -23.11 17.36 -8.02
C ASP A 321 -23.06 17.94 -6.59
N GLN A 322 -23.94 17.45 -5.71
CA GLN A 322 -24.05 17.95 -4.33
C GLN A 322 -23.07 17.34 -3.35
N LEU A 323 -22.61 16.10 -3.58
CA LEU A 323 -21.84 15.34 -2.60
C LEU A 323 -20.45 14.93 -3.09
N LEU A 324 -20.09 15.21 -4.35
CA LEU A 324 -18.80 14.80 -4.88
C LEU A 324 -18.01 15.98 -5.44
N ASN A 325 -16.78 16.09 -5.00
CA ASN A 325 -15.75 16.93 -5.60
C ASN A 325 -15.27 16.34 -6.93
N LYS A 326 -14.98 17.18 -7.91
CA LYS A 326 -14.38 16.76 -9.18
C LYS A 326 -12.98 16.22 -9.03
N ASN A 327 -12.27 16.66 -8.00
CA ASN A 327 -10.85 16.36 -7.76
C ASN A 327 -10.61 15.90 -6.34
N ALA A 328 -9.76 14.91 -6.21
CA ALA A 328 -9.16 14.47 -4.95
C ALA A 328 -7.65 14.67 -5.00
N ASN A 329 -6.97 14.70 -3.87
CA ASN A 329 -5.54 14.90 -3.82
C ASN A 329 -4.78 13.62 -3.43
N TYR A 330 -3.56 13.52 -3.91
CA TYR A 330 -2.60 12.49 -3.60
C TYR A 330 -1.24 13.12 -3.34
N ARG A 331 -0.54 12.64 -2.31
CA ARG A 331 0.82 13.07 -1.98
C ARG A 331 1.59 11.92 -1.35
N LYS A 332 2.84 11.79 -1.74
CA LYS A 332 3.75 10.78 -1.20
C LYS A 332 5.13 11.41 -1.04
N VAL A 333 5.79 11.09 0.06
CA VAL A 333 7.19 11.41 0.28
C VAL A 333 7.84 10.14 0.81
N SER A 334 8.94 9.73 0.21
CA SER A 334 9.72 8.59 0.67
C SER A 334 11.21 8.93 0.68
N PHE A 335 11.89 8.33 1.63
CA PHE A 335 13.34 8.37 1.74
C PHE A 335 13.83 6.96 2.05
N ASP A 336 14.81 6.49 1.29
CA ASP A 336 15.48 5.24 1.57
C ASP A 336 17.00 5.38 1.54
N MET A 337 17.62 4.67 2.45
CA MET A 337 19.06 4.56 2.58
C MET A 337 19.45 3.10 2.71
N THR A 338 20.24 2.60 1.78
CA THR A 338 20.80 1.25 1.83
C THR A 338 22.31 1.30 1.77
N GLY A 339 22.98 0.42 2.50
CA GLY A 339 24.42 0.39 2.47
C GLY A 339 25.01 -0.68 3.40
N GLY A 340 26.34 -0.67 3.49
CA GLY A 340 27.00 -1.56 4.40
C GLY A 340 28.48 -1.76 4.10
N THR A 341 29.06 -2.60 4.92
CA THR A 341 30.41 -3.19 4.79
C THR A 341 30.26 -4.70 4.74
N ASP A 342 31.35 -5.43 4.61
CA ASP A 342 31.33 -6.90 4.69
C ASP A 342 30.79 -7.42 6.03
N ARG A 343 30.92 -6.63 7.11
CA ARG A 343 30.44 -6.99 8.44
C ARG A 343 29.03 -6.53 8.77
N VAL A 344 28.63 -5.35 8.29
CA VAL A 344 27.34 -4.75 8.64
C VAL A 344 26.66 -4.27 7.36
N ARG A 345 25.45 -4.72 7.11
CA ARG A 345 24.59 -4.28 6.01
C ARG A 345 23.29 -3.75 6.57
N TYR A 346 22.81 -2.65 6.03
CA TYR A 346 21.59 -2.00 6.52
C TYR A 346 20.75 -1.44 5.39
N ALA A 347 19.44 -1.44 5.62
CA ALA A 347 18.46 -0.72 4.82
C ALA A 347 17.52 0.03 5.77
N LEU A 348 17.35 1.33 5.55
CA LEU A 348 16.40 2.19 6.27
C LEU A 348 15.48 2.84 5.26
N ILE A 349 14.18 2.68 5.45
CA ILE A 349 13.15 3.20 4.57
C ILE A 349 12.13 3.95 5.42
N ALA A 350 11.79 5.16 5.01
CA ALA A 350 10.74 5.97 5.60
C ALA A 350 9.80 6.45 4.50
N GLY A 351 8.50 6.36 4.72
CA GLY A 351 7.51 6.78 3.75
C GLY A 351 6.32 7.46 4.42
N TYR A 352 5.82 8.50 3.79
CA TYR A 352 4.56 9.14 4.10
C TYR A 352 3.67 9.12 2.86
N VAL A 353 2.41 8.71 3.04
CA VAL A 353 1.38 8.75 2.00
C VAL A 353 0.16 9.45 2.57
N GLY A 354 -0.39 10.39 1.84
CA GLY A 354 -1.60 11.09 2.20
C GLY A 354 -2.51 11.34 1.00
N GLY A 355 -3.81 11.45 1.27
CA GLY A 355 -4.78 11.72 0.24
C GLY A 355 -6.14 12.12 0.79
N SER A 356 -7.02 12.61 -0.09
CA SER A 356 -8.42 12.87 0.21
C SER A 356 -9.34 12.00 -0.65
N GLY A 357 -10.57 11.79 -0.17
CA GLY A 357 -11.66 11.22 -0.98
C GLY A 357 -12.27 12.24 -1.93
N PHE A 358 -13.24 11.79 -2.72
CA PHE A 358 -14.04 12.64 -3.61
C PHE A 358 -15.24 13.26 -2.92
N GLU A 359 -15.65 12.75 -1.78
CA GLU A 359 -16.85 13.21 -1.07
C GLU A 359 -16.67 14.66 -0.62
N ASP A 360 -17.57 15.54 -1.10
CA ASP A 360 -17.68 16.94 -0.69
C ASP A 360 -18.63 17.06 0.49
N VAL A 361 -18.11 16.79 1.65
CA VAL A 361 -18.88 16.68 2.90
C VAL A 361 -18.15 17.38 4.04
N THR A 362 -18.85 17.66 5.12
CA THR A 362 -18.28 18.35 6.30
C THR A 362 -16.99 17.70 6.80
N TYR A 363 -16.90 16.38 6.71
CA TYR A 363 -15.71 15.60 7.05
C TYR A 363 -15.21 14.86 5.81
N THR A 364 -14.71 15.60 4.81
CA THR A 364 -14.09 15.02 3.61
C THR A 364 -13.12 13.92 4.00
N PRO A 365 -13.22 12.73 3.40
CA PRO A 365 -12.35 11.62 3.73
C PRO A 365 -10.87 11.98 3.58
N GLN A 366 -10.10 11.68 4.61
CA GLN A 366 -8.66 11.92 4.64
C GLN A 366 -7.92 10.68 5.12
N LEU A 367 -6.77 10.45 4.51
CA LEU A 367 -5.84 9.39 4.89
C LEU A 367 -4.46 9.98 5.12
N HIS A 368 -3.84 9.58 6.23
CA HIS A 368 -2.44 9.85 6.54
C HIS A 368 -1.78 8.55 6.97
N ARG A 369 -0.74 8.12 6.26
CA ARG A 369 0.00 6.90 6.54
C ARG A 369 1.48 7.21 6.66
N LEU A 370 2.08 6.81 7.77
CA LEU A 370 3.51 6.84 8.00
C LEU A 370 4.02 5.39 8.07
N THR A 371 5.10 5.10 7.34
CA THR A 371 5.74 3.78 7.33
C THR A 371 7.24 3.95 7.59
N LEU A 372 7.80 3.10 8.43
CA LEU A 372 9.23 3.05 8.75
C LEU A 372 9.68 1.61 8.72
N ARG A 373 10.80 1.32 8.06
CA ARG A 373 11.45 -0.01 8.07
C ARG A 373 12.95 0.12 8.24
N GLY A 374 13.50 -0.75 9.08
CA GLY A 374 14.94 -0.93 9.25
C GLY A 374 15.28 -2.41 9.14
N ASN A 375 16.12 -2.79 8.21
CA ASN A 375 16.67 -4.13 8.07
C ASN A 375 18.18 -4.07 8.30
N LEU A 376 18.68 -4.89 9.20
CA LEU A 376 20.10 -4.95 9.60
C LEU A 376 20.60 -6.39 9.52
N ASP A 377 21.70 -6.60 8.82
CA ASP A 377 22.45 -7.86 8.84
C ASP A 377 23.84 -7.60 9.42
N PHE A 378 24.23 -8.39 10.41
CA PHE A 378 25.51 -8.29 11.07
C PHE A 378 26.25 -9.63 11.00
N ASN A 379 27.32 -9.70 10.24
CA ASN A 379 28.24 -10.83 10.18
C ASN A 379 29.17 -10.79 11.39
N VAL A 380 28.80 -11.54 12.44
CA VAL A 380 29.55 -11.60 13.69
C VAL A 380 30.89 -12.32 13.48
N THR A 381 30.80 -13.43 12.75
CA THR A 381 31.93 -14.24 12.29
C THR A 381 31.68 -14.66 10.84
N ASP A 382 32.62 -15.34 10.22
CA ASP A 382 32.46 -15.85 8.84
C ASP A 382 31.34 -16.91 8.74
N PHE A 383 31.03 -17.57 9.88
CA PHE A 383 29.99 -18.61 9.92
C PHE A 383 28.69 -18.17 10.61
N LEU A 384 28.61 -16.96 11.22
CA LEU A 384 27.43 -16.50 11.95
C LEU A 384 27.01 -15.11 11.47
N THR A 385 25.78 -15.02 10.95
CA THR A 385 25.10 -13.77 10.66
C THR A 385 23.88 -13.61 11.57
N ILE A 386 23.77 -12.45 12.22
CA ILE A 386 22.57 -12.01 12.96
C ILE A 386 21.81 -11.04 12.09
N SER A 387 20.51 -11.24 11.94
CA SER A 387 19.61 -10.29 11.27
C SER A 387 18.60 -9.70 12.25
N ALA A 388 18.32 -8.41 12.11
CA ALA A 388 17.27 -7.72 12.85
C ALA A 388 16.47 -6.85 11.89
N ASP A 389 15.18 -7.14 11.75
CA ASP A 389 14.25 -6.41 10.90
C ASP A 389 13.17 -5.82 11.79
N VAL A 390 12.94 -4.52 11.67
CA VAL A 390 11.89 -3.80 12.40
C VAL A 390 11.11 -2.95 11.41
N ALA A 391 9.80 -3.08 11.43
CA ALA A 391 8.93 -2.22 10.66
C ALA A 391 7.79 -1.67 11.51
N GLY A 392 7.40 -0.44 11.24
CA GLY A 392 6.28 0.23 11.87
C GLY A 392 5.42 0.95 10.84
N ARG A 393 4.09 0.82 10.97
CA ARG A 393 3.11 1.57 10.19
C ARG A 393 2.11 2.21 11.13
N MET A 394 1.85 3.49 10.93
CA MET A 394 0.75 4.19 11.56
C MET A 394 -0.12 4.81 10.48
N GLU A 395 -1.41 4.57 10.58
CA GLU A 395 -2.38 5.10 9.64
C GLU A 395 -3.54 5.72 10.38
N MET A 396 -3.94 6.90 9.96
CA MET A 396 -5.10 7.62 10.44
C MET A 396 -6.02 7.87 9.25
N ARG A 397 -7.29 7.50 9.42
CA ARG A 397 -8.36 7.74 8.45
C ARG A 397 -9.51 8.44 9.13
N LYS A 398 -10.09 9.40 8.45
CA LYS A 398 -11.28 10.09 8.90
C LYS A 398 -12.24 10.26 7.74
N TRP A 399 -13.52 10.00 7.96
CA TRP A 399 -14.58 10.20 6.96
C TRP A 399 -15.90 10.57 7.63
N GLY A 400 -16.92 10.88 6.85
CA GLY A 400 -18.29 11.15 7.34
C GLY A 400 -18.95 9.93 7.97
N GLN A 401 -20.19 10.08 8.39
CA GLN A 401 -20.94 8.97 9.03
C GLN A 401 -21.22 7.82 8.07
N LEU A 402 -21.48 8.12 6.80
CA LEU A 402 -21.59 7.11 5.75
C LEU A 402 -20.21 6.76 5.21
N ASP A 403 -19.95 5.48 5.02
CA ASP A 403 -18.78 5.03 4.28
C ASP A 403 -18.95 5.27 2.76
N CYS A 404 -17.86 5.17 2.02
CA CYS A 404 -17.85 5.40 0.57
C CYS A 404 -18.87 4.53 -0.17
N GLY A 405 -19.02 3.24 0.19
CA GLY A 405 -19.97 2.33 -0.43
C GLY A 405 -21.42 2.77 -0.19
N GLN A 406 -21.72 3.22 1.03
CA GLN A 406 -23.04 3.76 1.39
C GLN A 406 -23.34 5.07 0.67
N VAL A 407 -22.35 5.98 0.56
CA VAL A 407 -22.47 7.21 -0.22
C VAL A 407 -22.77 6.89 -1.69
N PHE A 408 -21.98 6.05 -2.35
CA PHE A 408 -22.23 5.68 -3.75
C PHE A 408 -23.53 4.89 -3.94
N THR A 409 -23.97 4.11 -2.97
CA THR A 409 -25.29 3.47 -3.00
C THR A 409 -26.39 4.52 -2.96
N ALA A 410 -26.28 5.51 -2.09
CA ALA A 410 -27.24 6.60 -2.01
C ALA A 410 -27.28 7.42 -3.32
N LEU A 411 -26.11 7.79 -3.87
CA LEU A 411 -25.98 8.49 -5.15
C LEU A 411 -26.66 7.76 -6.31
N SER A 412 -26.52 6.43 -6.35
CA SER A 412 -27.01 5.59 -7.46
C SER A 412 -28.49 5.22 -7.34
N THR A 413 -29.08 5.29 -6.15
CA THR A 413 -30.45 4.83 -5.90
C THR A 413 -31.43 5.96 -5.55
N HIS A 414 -30.95 7.17 -5.33
CA HIS A 414 -31.80 8.32 -5.05
C HIS A 414 -32.56 8.76 -6.31
N ARG A 415 -33.86 9.01 -6.19
CA ARG A 415 -34.65 9.55 -7.27
C ARG A 415 -34.55 11.08 -7.27
N PRO A 416 -34.36 11.73 -8.42
CA PRO A 416 -34.17 13.19 -8.46
C PRO A 416 -35.35 14.00 -7.90
N ASN A 417 -36.54 13.41 -7.89
CA ASN A 417 -37.79 14.03 -7.43
C ASN A 417 -38.32 13.45 -6.11
N GLU A 418 -37.48 12.80 -5.32
CA GLU A 418 -37.99 12.07 -4.15
C GLU A 418 -38.30 12.97 -2.95
N TYR A 419 -37.38 13.87 -2.61
CA TYR A 419 -37.54 14.87 -1.54
C TYR A 419 -36.52 16.01 -1.69
N PRO A 420 -36.83 17.24 -1.17
CA PRO A 420 -35.86 18.32 -1.14
C PRO A 420 -34.69 17.99 -0.21
N LEU A 421 -33.48 18.44 -0.54
CA LEU A 421 -32.30 18.20 0.32
C LEU A 421 -32.44 18.93 1.65
N THR A 422 -32.77 20.21 1.59
CA THR A 422 -33.04 21.06 2.77
C THR A 422 -34.36 21.79 2.60
N MET A 423 -34.96 22.21 3.71
CA MET A 423 -36.18 22.97 3.75
C MET A 423 -36.02 24.24 4.58
N SER A 424 -36.59 25.35 4.17
CA SER A 424 -36.58 26.58 4.92
C SER A 424 -37.62 26.56 6.05
N PRO A 425 -37.25 26.96 7.29
CA PRO A 425 -38.19 27.14 8.38
C PRO A 425 -39.28 28.14 8.05
N GLU A 426 -38.95 29.20 7.28
CA GLU A 426 -39.90 30.25 6.90
C GLU A 426 -41.00 29.72 5.94
N GLU A 427 -40.61 28.82 4.99
CA GLU A 427 -41.55 28.22 4.05
C GLU A 427 -42.40 27.12 4.69
N THR A 428 -41.82 26.39 5.64
CA THR A 428 -42.49 25.23 6.22
C THR A 428 -43.26 25.55 7.52
N GLY A 429 -42.94 26.64 8.17
CA GLY A 429 -43.47 26.99 9.51
C GLY A 429 -42.97 26.04 10.62
N LEU A 430 -42.01 25.14 10.32
CA LEU A 430 -41.44 24.22 11.26
C LEU A 430 -40.31 24.88 12.06
N ALA A 431 -40.23 24.59 13.35
CA ALA A 431 -39.13 25.08 14.17
C ALA A 431 -37.82 24.37 13.83
N SER A 432 -36.76 25.13 13.57
CA SER A 432 -35.39 24.62 13.51
C SER A 432 -34.77 24.76 14.92
N SER A 433 -34.17 23.72 15.44
CA SER A 433 -33.41 23.75 16.69
C SER A 433 -31.93 23.91 16.41
N ASP A 434 -31.25 24.77 17.18
CA ASP A 434 -29.79 24.93 17.21
C ASP A 434 -29.15 25.26 15.85
N GLY A 435 -29.87 25.90 14.91
CA GLY A 435 -29.36 26.24 13.59
C GLY A 435 -29.17 25.05 12.66
N ILE A 436 -29.71 23.88 12.99
CA ILE A 436 -29.67 22.69 12.12
C ILE A 436 -30.76 22.85 11.07
N PRO A 437 -30.45 22.75 9.76
CA PRO A 437 -31.44 22.78 8.69
C PRO A 437 -32.50 21.69 8.84
N LEU A 438 -33.70 21.95 8.34
CA LEU A 438 -34.71 20.92 8.16
C LEU A 438 -34.41 20.13 6.89
N PHE A 439 -34.57 18.82 6.93
CA PHE A 439 -34.25 17.95 5.80
C PHE A 439 -35.47 17.20 5.30
N GLY A 440 -35.59 17.09 3.98
CA GLY A 440 -36.61 16.30 3.35
C GLY A 440 -36.34 14.79 3.52
N ALA A 441 -37.41 14.01 3.51
CA ALA A 441 -37.38 12.55 3.51
C ALA A 441 -38.58 11.98 2.77
N SER A 442 -38.61 10.68 2.52
CA SER A 442 -39.79 9.98 2.07
C SER A 442 -40.16 8.85 3.06
N LEU A 443 -41.39 8.32 2.93
CA LEU A 443 -41.80 7.17 3.75
C LEU A 443 -40.96 5.94 3.48
N LEU A 444 -40.41 5.81 2.27
CA LEU A 444 -39.53 4.70 1.88
C LEU A 444 -38.09 4.94 2.34
N ARG A 445 -37.69 6.22 2.47
CA ARG A 445 -36.35 6.64 2.88
C ARG A 445 -36.46 7.69 3.97
N PRO A 446 -36.54 7.25 5.22
CA PRO A 446 -36.66 8.14 6.38
C PRO A 446 -35.36 8.90 6.68
N MET A 447 -34.23 8.46 6.12
CA MET A 447 -32.94 9.15 6.21
C MET A 447 -32.68 9.95 4.91
N ASN A 448 -32.17 11.17 5.09
CA ASN A 448 -31.70 12.00 4.01
C ASN A 448 -30.20 11.79 3.82
N ALA A 449 -29.77 11.27 2.65
CA ALA A 449 -28.38 10.96 2.39
C ALA A 449 -27.46 12.19 2.48
N TYR A 450 -27.93 13.34 1.99
CA TYR A 450 -27.21 14.62 2.13
C TYR A 450 -27.03 15.01 3.59
N ALA A 451 -28.10 14.94 4.40
CA ALA A 451 -28.03 15.26 5.80
C ALA A 451 -27.11 14.30 6.57
N GLU A 452 -27.14 13.00 6.27
CA GLU A 452 -26.27 12.00 6.90
C GLU A 452 -24.78 12.28 6.64
N THR A 453 -24.44 12.68 5.40
CA THR A 453 -23.05 13.00 5.04
C THR A 453 -22.59 14.36 5.55
N MET A 454 -23.48 15.37 5.56
CA MET A 454 -23.12 16.73 5.96
C MET A 454 -23.22 16.95 7.48
N TYR A 455 -24.20 16.32 8.14
CA TYR A 455 -24.54 16.60 9.55
C TYR A 455 -24.46 15.37 10.46
N GLY A 456 -24.47 14.15 9.89
CA GLY A 456 -24.54 12.90 10.66
C GLY A 456 -23.35 12.64 11.59
N GLY A 457 -22.22 13.35 11.41
CA GLY A 457 -21.02 13.18 12.21
C GLY A 457 -19.85 12.60 11.43
N TYR A 458 -18.95 11.88 12.09
CA TYR A 458 -17.74 11.31 11.47
C TYR A 458 -17.29 10.03 12.15
N THR A 459 -16.47 9.28 11.44
CA THR A 459 -15.71 8.14 11.94
C THR A 459 -14.21 8.43 11.82
N ASP A 460 -13.47 8.20 12.92
CA ASP A 460 -12.01 8.33 13.02
C ASP A 460 -11.43 6.95 13.30
N GLU A 461 -10.55 6.46 12.41
CA GLU A 461 -9.85 5.20 12.55
C GLU A 461 -8.35 5.41 12.69
N ARG A 462 -7.76 4.61 13.54
CA ARG A 462 -6.31 4.56 13.76
C ARG A 462 -5.83 3.13 13.71
N TYR A 463 -4.89 2.90 12.84
CA TYR A 463 -4.18 1.63 12.72
C TYR A 463 -2.74 1.84 13.13
N THR A 464 -2.24 0.98 13.99
CA THR A 464 -0.82 0.92 14.31
C THR A 464 -0.38 -0.52 14.17
N ARG A 465 0.67 -0.75 13.39
CA ARG A 465 1.26 -2.06 13.23
C ARG A 465 2.77 -1.97 13.44
N SER A 466 3.30 -2.88 14.25
CA SER A 466 4.73 -3.07 14.41
C SER A 466 5.08 -4.52 14.09
N GLN A 467 6.18 -4.72 13.40
CA GLN A 467 6.67 -6.03 12.96
C GLN A 467 8.15 -6.12 13.30
N THR A 468 8.56 -7.21 13.91
CA THR A 468 9.95 -7.43 14.31
C THR A 468 10.36 -8.85 13.98
N ASN A 469 11.51 -9.02 13.31
CA ASN A 469 12.17 -10.31 13.14
C ASN A 469 13.57 -10.23 13.70
N ILE A 470 13.99 -11.25 14.43
CA ILE A 470 15.38 -11.44 14.86
C ILE A 470 15.80 -12.82 14.36
N GLY A 471 16.84 -12.88 13.56
CA GLY A 471 17.29 -14.09 12.90
C GLY A 471 18.76 -14.41 13.16
N LEU A 472 19.06 -15.69 13.19
CA LEU A 472 20.40 -16.26 13.25
C LEU A 472 20.58 -17.15 12.01
N LYS A 473 21.67 -16.97 11.29
CA LYS A 473 22.05 -17.83 10.15
C LYS A 473 23.46 -18.33 10.38
N PHE A 474 23.63 -19.65 10.26
CA PHE A 474 24.90 -20.34 10.40
C PHE A 474 25.29 -20.91 9.03
N ASP A 475 26.47 -20.53 8.57
CA ASP A 475 27.17 -21.20 7.47
C ASP A 475 28.10 -22.23 8.07
N LEU A 476 27.78 -23.50 7.86
CA LEU A 476 28.45 -24.62 8.48
C LEU A 476 29.36 -25.38 7.49
N ASP A 477 29.83 -24.68 6.47
CA ASP A 477 30.76 -25.23 5.46
C ASP A 477 32.02 -25.87 6.11
N MET A 478 32.39 -25.39 7.30
CA MET A 478 33.48 -25.95 8.09
C MET A 478 33.23 -27.39 8.56
N LEU A 479 31.96 -27.77 8.74
CA LEU A 479 31.56 -29.13 9.12
C LEU A 479 31.33 -29.98 7.88
N THR A 480 30.56 -29.48 6.94
CA THR A 480 30.25 -30.14 5.67
C THR A 480 29.91 -29.08 4.65
N LYS A 481 30.64 -29.06 3.53
CA LYS A 481 30.44 -28.10 2.47
C LYS A 481 28.98 -28.08 1.98
N GLY A 482 28.36 -26.91 2.01
CA GLY A 482 26.98 -26.69 1.62
C GLY A 482 25.96 -26.89 2.76
N LEU A 483 26.40 -27.11 4.01
CA LEU A 483 25.51 -27.19 5.17
C LEU A 483 25.21 -25.80 5.73
N LYS A 484 23.93 -25.48 5.86
CA LYS A 484 23.46 -24.21 6.44
C LYS A 484 22.35 -24.48 7.46
N ALA A 485 22.34 -23.72 8.53
CA ALA A 485 21.27 -23.75 9.51
C ALA A 485 20.82 -22.32 9.86
N GLY A 486 19.64 -22.18 10.39
CA GLY A 486 19.18 -20.89 10.87
C GLY A 486 17.88 -20.99 11.64
N ALA A 487 17.61 -19.91 12.37
CA ALA A 487 16.36 -19.73 13.07
C ALA A 487 16.00 -18.24 13.08
N PHE A 488 14.73 -17.92 13.10
CA PHE A 488 14.28 -16.56 13.39
C PHE A 488 13.04 -16.57 14.28
N LEU A 489 12.94 -15.52 15.09
CA LEU A 489 11.80 -15.19 15.92
C LEU A 489 11.09 -13.99 15.28
N SER A 490 9.78 -14.03 15.15
CA SER A 490 8.96 -12.92 14.71
C SER A 490 7.97 -12.51 15.80
N PHE A 491 7.79 -11.21 15.98
CA PHE A 491 6.78 -10.64 16.86
C PHE A 491 6.11 -9.46 16.17
N ASP A 492 4.81 -9.62 15.94
CA ASP A 492 3.98 -8.61 15.30
C ASP A 492 2.88 -8.15 16.25
N ASN A 493 2.63 -6.85 16.28
CA ASN A 493 1.55 -6.25 17.02
C ASN A 493 0.69 -5.37 16.10
N TYR A 494 -0.61 -5.52 16.20
CA TYR A 494 -1.60 -4.74 15.48
C TYR A 494 -2.59 -4.14 16.48
N ASP A 495 -2.76 -2.82 16.45
CA ASP A 495 -3.72 -2.06 17.25
C ASP A 495 -4.62 -1.28 16.30
N TYR A 496 -5.91 -1.52 16.40
CA TYR A 496 -6.96 -0.85 15.66
C TYR A 496 -7.94 -0.20 16.62
N LEU A 497 -8.21 1.08 16.40
CA LEU A 497 -9.19 1.85 17.14
C LEU A 497 -10.12 2.57 16.19
N GLN A 498 -11.43 2.36 16.34
CA GLN A 498 -12.46 3.11 15.62
C GLN A 498 -13.33 3.91 16.62
N LEU A 499 -13.37 5.22 16.41
CA LEU A 499 -14.23 6.14 17.13
C LEU A 499 -15.28 6.70 16.16
N SER A 500 -16.54 6.72 16.57
CA SER A 500 -17.61 7.33 15.79
C SER A 500 -18.27 8.44 16.61
N LEU A 501 -18.44 9.59 15.97
CA LEU A 501 -19.27 10.68 16.47
C LEU A 501 -20.55 10.67 15.65
N SER A 502 -21.67 10.35 16.26
CA SER A 502 -22.98 10.38 15.63
C SER A 502 -23.78 11.58 16.09
N LYS A 503 -24.32 12.33 15.13
CA LYS A 503 -25.21 13.46 15.37
C LYS A 503 -26.59 13.13 14.82
N VAL A 504 -27.61 13.65 15.47
CA VAL A 504 -29.00 13.50 15.02
C VAL A 504 -29.50 14.80 14.42
N TYR A 505 -30.27 14.69 13.39
CA TYR A 505 -30.90 15.78 12.66
C TYR A 505 -32.35 15.39 12.32
N PRO A 506 -33.31 16.37 12.23
CA PRO A 506 -34.70 16.07 11.92
C PRO A 506 -34.88 15.84 10.41
N THR A 507 -35.74 14.90 10.07
CA THR A 507 -36.18 14.68 8.69
C THR A 507 -37.69 14.66 8.61
N TYR A 508 -38.24 15.20 7.52
CA TYR A 508 -39.67 15.32 7.33
C TYR A 508 -40.09 14.81 5.95
N ALA A 509 -41.10 13.95 5.92
CA ALA A 509 -41.78 13.56 4.70
C ALA A 509 -42.87 14.59 4.39
N ILE A 510 -42.94 14.95 3.09
CA ILE A 510 -43.90 15.95 2.57
C ILE A 510 -45.05 15.23 1.89
N LYS A 511 -46.26 15.57 2.24
CA LYS A 511 -47.49 15.12 1.55
C LYS A 511 -48.34 16.31 1.20
N THR A 512 -48.93 16.29 0.01
CA THR A 512 -49.94 17.26 -0.40
C THR A 512 -51.32 16.64 -0.29
N TYR A 513 -52.26 17.38 0.25
CA TYR A 513 -53.68 17.01 0.32
C TYR A 513 -54.50 18.13 -0.33
N GLY A 514 -55.47 17.79 -1.17
CA GLY A 514 -56.49 18.73 -1.59
C GLY A 514 -57.48 18.93 -0.45
N ASN A 515 -57.82 20.19 -0.13
CA ASN A 515 -58.94 20.51 0.74
C ASN A 515 -60.27 20.51 -0.07
N PHE A 516 -61.44 20.61 0.60
CA PHE A 516 -62.73 20.66 -0.03
C PHE A 516 -62.91 21.90 -0.97
N ALA A 517 -62.08 22.94 -0.85
CA ALA A 517 -62.05 24.11 -1.70
C ALA A 517 -61.13 23.96 -2.92
N GLY A 518 -60.49 22.80 -3.12
CA GLY A 518 -59.54 22.55 -4.20
C GLY A 518 -58.17 23.13 -4.01
N GLU A 519 -57.86 23.66 -2.81
CA GLU A 519 -56.51 24.17 -2.45
C GLU A 519 -55.66 23.03 -1.98
N GLU A 520 -54.42 22.98 -2.42
CA GLU A 520 -53.42 22.02 -1.94
C GLU A 520 -52.84 22.48 -0.60
N GLN A 521 -53.02 21.66 0.43
CA GLN A 521 -52.37 21.84 1.72
C GLN A 521 -51.17 20.90 1.84
N ILE A 522 -50.09 21.41 2.39
CA ILE A 522 -48.86 20.64 2.64
C ILE A 522 -48.88 20.15 4.09
N MET A 523 -48.69 18.87 4.26
CA MET A 523 -48.54 18.25 5.55
C MET A 523 -47.12 17.70 5.69
N TYR A 524 -46.47 17.99 6.84
CA TYR A 524 -45.16 17.49 7.19
C TYR A 524 -45.29 16.37 8.21
N THR A 525 -44.69 15.22 7.92
CA THR A 525 -44.63 14.11 8.86
C THR A 525 -43.18 13.95 9.27
N GLN A 526 -42.91 14.15 10.56
CA GLN A 526 -41.55 13.95 11.09
C GLN A 526 -41.19 12.47 11.05
N MET A 527 -40.09 12.13 10.34
CA MET A 527 -39.61 10.78 10.15
C MET A 527 -38.50 10.41 11.13
N LYS A 528 -37.61 11.36 11.41
CA LYS A 528 -36.51 11.20 12.38
C LYS A 528 -36.59 12.37 13.38
N LYS A 529 -36.54 12.05 14.69
CA LYS A 529 -36.66 13.03 15.77
C LYS A 529 -35.29 13.63 16.12
N THR A 530 -35.31 14.84 16.69
CA THR A 530 -34.12 15.58 17.13
C THR A 530 -33.67 15.28 18.55
N ASP A 531 -34.38 14.43 19.29
CA ASP A 531 -34.23 14.27 20.74
C ASP A 531 -32.91 13.64 21.18
N VAL A 532 -31.84 13.86 20.47
CA VAL A 532 -30.63 13.11 20.80
C VAL A 532 -29.40 14.01 20.88
N ALA A 533 -28.79 13.94 22.04
CA ALA A 533 -27.47 14.46 22.27
C ALA A 533 -26.45 13.83 21.27
N THR A 534 -25.54 14.63 20.78
CA THR A 534 -24.35 14.15 20.06
C THR A 534 -23.68 13.05 20.88
N SER A 535 -23.57 11.86 20.32
CA SER A 535 -22.95 10.71 20.98
C SER A 535 -21.62 10.38 20.36
N GLN A 536 -20.60 10.27 21.21
CA GLN A 536 -19.31 9.72 20.80
C GLN A 536 -19.17 8.31 21.37
N SER A 537 -18.98 7.34 20.51
CA SER A 537 -18.82 5.94 20.90
C SER A 537 -17.54 5.36 20.33
N ARG A 538 -16.97 4.42 21.08
CA ARG A 538 -15.94 3.54 20.57
C ARG A 538 -16.62 2.35 19.90
N LYS A 539 -16.61 2.30 18.57
CA LYS A 539 -17.26 1.23 17.81
C LYS A 539 -16.45 -0.06 17.80
N SER A 540 -15.12 0.06 17.73
CA SER A 540 -14.27 -1.14 17.72
C SER A 540 -12.89 -0.84 18.32
N THR A 541 -12.34 -1.82 18.99
CA THR A 541 -10.94 -1.86 19.40
C THR A 541 -10.47 -3.29 19.22
N THR A 542 -9.42 -3.49 18.43
CA THR A 542 -8.80 -4.80 18.24
C THR A 542 -7.33 -4.69 18.57
N LEU A 543 -6.86 -5.57 19.43
CA LEU A 543 -5.45 -5.77 19.68
C LEU A 543 -5.11 -7.20 19.24
N GLN A 544 -4.24 -7.33 18.26
CA GLN A 544 -3.77 -8.61 17.77
C GLN A 544 -2.26 -8.69 17.95
N GLN A 545 -1.80 -9.80 18.50
CA GLN A 545 -0.39 -10.09 18.68
C GLN A 545 -0.09 -11.44 18.02
N THR A 546 0.95 -11.48 17.21
CA THR A 546 1.40 -12.71 16.56
C THR A 546 2.84 -12.97 16.95
N LEU A 547 3.08 -14.11 17.60
CA LEU A 547 4.40 -14.63 17.89
C LEU A 547 4.66 -15.80 16.95
N GLY A 548 5.78 -15.75 16.24
CA GLY A 548 6.18 -16.82 15.34
C GLY A 548 7.66 -17.16 15.52
N TRP A 549 8.04 -18.39 15.21
CA TRP A 549 9.43 -18.79 15.08
C TRP A 549 9.59 -19.85 13.99
N ASN A 550 10.73 -19.80 13.36
CA ASN A 550 11.09 -20.71 12.28
C ASN A 550 12.53 -21.18 12.50
N ALA A 551 12.76 -22.45 12.32
CA ALA A 551 14.11 -23.01 12.31
C ALA A 551 14.29 -23.91 11.10
N PHE A 552 15.46 -23.87 10.49
CA PHE A 552 15.77 -24.71 9.35
C PHE A 552 17.20 -25.27 9.40
N ALA A 553 17.37 -26.41 8.80
CA ALA A 553 18.67 -26.97 8.42
C ALA A 553 18.60 -27.32 6.92
N GLY A 554 19.58 -26.87 6.15
CA GLY A 554 19.64 -27.08 4.72
C GLY A 554 21.01 -27.61 4.30
N TYR A 555 21.02 -28.45 3.31
CA TYR A 555 22.23 -28.96 2.66
C TYR A 555 22.11 -28.76 1.15
N GLU A 556 23.13 -28.19 0.53
CA GLU A 556 23.16 -27.96 -0.91
C GLU A 556 24.60 -28.12 -1.41
N ASN A 557 24.82 -29.12 -2.25
CA ASN A 557 26.15 -29.39 -2.81
C ASN A 557 26.06 -30.02 -4.19
N THR A 558 27.05 -29.71 -5.03
CA THR A 558 27.22 -30.31 -6.35
C THR A 558 28.36 -31.33 -6.33
N PHE A 559 28.04 -32.58 -6.56
CA PHE A 559 29.01 -33.67 -6.61
C PHE A 559 29.51 -33.90 -8.02
N ASN A 560 30.82 -33.95 -8.18
CA ASN A 560 31.51 -34.23 -9.46
C ASN A 560 31.08 -33.30 -10.60
N GLN A 561 30.61 -32.09 -10.32
CA GLN A 561 30.06 -31.15 -11.32
C GLN A 561 28.91 -31.71 -12.15
N LYS A 562 28.22 -32.74 -11.68
CA LYS A 562 27.16 -33.46 -12.40
C LYS A 562 25.89 -33.67 -11.58
N HIS A 563 25.99 -33.76 -10.27
CA HIS A 563 24.87 -34.12 -9.43
C HIS A 563 24.65 -33.04 -8.39
N ASP A 564 23.60 -32.24 -8.56
CA ASP A 564 23.16 -31.25 -7.60
C ASP A 564 22.21 -31.90 -6.60
N VAL A 565 22.59 -31.90 -5.34
CA VAL A 565 21.77 -32.43 -4.24
C VAL A 565 21.41 -31.28 -3.32
N SER A 566 20.12 -31.07 -3.10
CA SER A 566 19.63 -30.13 -2.11
C SER A 566 18.59 -30.80 -1.21
N ALA A 567 18.71 -30.58 0.09
CA ALA A 567 17.74 -31.02 1.09
C ALA A 567 17.53 -29.93 2.11
N ARG A 568 16.32 -29.75 2.58
CA ARG A 568 15.99 -28.77 3.61
C ARG A 568 14.93 -29.33 4.55
N LEU A 569 15.21 -29.24 5.85
CA LEU A 569 14.25 -29.45 6.92
C LEU A 569 13.87 -28.09 7.49
N THR A 570 12.59 -27.83 7.62
CA THR A 570 12.09 -26.58 8.20
C THR A 570 11.00 -26.89 9.22
N TYR A 571 11.06 -26.21 10.35
CA TYR A 571 10.00 -26.20 11.35
C TYR A 571 9.50 -24.78 11.55
N MET A 572 8.18 -24.60 11.50
CA MET A 572 7.53 -23.29 11.67
C MET A 572 6.43 -23.38 12.72
N TYR A 573 6.36 -22.35 13.54
CA TYR A 573 5.29 -22.15 14.50
C TYR A 573 4.81 -20.71 14.48
N SER A 574 3.51 -20.51 14.53
CA SER A 574 2.90 -19.19 14.65
C SER A 574 1.68 -19.26 15.55
N LYS A 575 1.58 -18.32 16.48
CA LYS A 575 0.42 -18.16 17.37
C LYS A 575 -0.07 -16.71 17.31
N THR A 576 -1.32 -16.54 16.94
CA THR A 576 -2.00 -15.26 16.96
C THR A 576 -2.96 -15.20 18.14
N THR A 577 -2.86 -14.14 18.93
CA THR A 577 -3.77 -13.85 20.04
C THR A 577 -4.53 -12.58 19.74
N ASN A 578 -5.85 -12.66 19.74
CA ASN A 578 -6.74 -11.54 19.50
C ASN A 578 -7.39 -11.12 20.81
N GLN A 579 -7.31 -9.83 21.12
CA GLN A 579 -8.09 -9.20 22.19
C GLN A 579 -8.92 -8.10 21.53
N GLY A 580 -10.21 -8.26 21.53
CA GLY A 580 -11.15 -7.31 20.94
C GLY A 580 -12.26 -6.97 21.92
N VAL A 581 -12.61 -5.69 21.98
CA VAL A 581 -13.83 -5.23 22.63
C VAL A 581 -14.69 -4.63 21.52
N THR A 582 -15.75 -5.34 21.14
CA THR A 582 -16.88 -4.77 20.39
C THR A 582 -17.87 -4.25 21.42
N GLN A 583 -18.19 -2.98 21.38
CA GLN A 583 -19.38 -2.44 22.05
C GLN A 583 -20.47 -2.38 20.98
N ASP A 584 -21.55 -3.12 21.20
CA ASP A 584 -22.80 -3.03 20.43
C ASP A 584 -23.47 -1.68 20.62
#